data_8b0a205f3fbbac10146eb7f1013e6d5f
#
_entry.id   8b0a205f3fbbac10146eb7f1013e6d5f
#
_cell.length_a   1.000
_cell.length_b   1.000
_cell.length_c   1.000
_cell.angle_alpha   90.00
_cell.angle_beta   90.00
_cell.angle_gamma   90.00
#
_symmetry.space_group_name_H-M   'P 1'
#
loop_
_entity.id
_entity.type
_entity.pdbx_description
1 polymer ?
#
loop_
_entity_poly.entity_id
_entity_poly.type
_entity_poly.pdbx_seq_one_letter_code
_entity_poly.pdbx_strand_id
1 'polypeptide(L)'
;SVVALILRTVAVGALISPPALPLVAELQPLLAELCARYDRSIRFWNTTDLLRENYRSFALLQDLYGKVRQMCSDENVMMLSETKNILSEFIRHNDAPFIYEKVGNRYDRFMIDEFQDTSTREWENFLPLLGNAMAQSEQTSVLIVGDIKQSIYRWRGGDWKILHSQAQAQLDPASTEVEIL
;
A
#
# COMPACT_ATOMS: atom_id res chain seq x y z
N SER A 1 -7.95 22.21 14.17
CA SER A 1 -9.08 22.23 13.23
C SER A 1 -9.99 23.41 13.62
N VAL A 2 -10.53 24.11 12.61
CA VAL A 2 -11.46 25.25 12.76
C VAL A 2 -12.66 24.87 13.65
N VAL A 3 -13.08 23.63 13.56
CA VAL A 3 -14.16 23.03 14.35
C VAL A 3 -13.85 23.02 15.85
N ALA A 4 -12.63 22.65 16.23
CA ALA A 4 -12.20 22.67 17.64
C ALA A 4 -12.14 24.12 18.18
N LEU A 5 -11.84 25.09 17.32
CA LEU A 5 -11.83 26.51 17.68
C LEU A 5 -13.27 27.05 17.90
N ILE A 6 -14.19 26.70 17.01
CA ILE A 6 -15.61 27.08 17.13
C ILE A 6 -16.23 26.46 18.39
N LEU A 7 -16.01 25.20 18.67
CA LEU A 7 -16.49 24.52 19.87
C LEU A 7 -15.91 25.15 21.16
N ARG A 8 -14.63 25.53 21.14
CA ARG A 8 -14.01 26.26 22.27
C ARG A 8 -14.61 27.64 22.45
N THR A 9 -14.90 28.38 21.38
CA THR A 9 -15.47 29.71 21.44
C THR A 9 -16.89 29.65 21.97
N VAL A 10 -17.71 28.68 21.59
CA VAL A 10 -19.05 28.46 22.09
C VAL A 10 -19.04 28.07 23.59
N ALA A 11 -18.09 27.19 23.98
CA ALA A 11 -17.92 26.78 25.37
C ALA A 11 -17.47 27.95 26.28
N VAL A 12 -16.62 28.84 25.79
CA VAL A 12 -16.17 30.04 26.52
C VAL A 12 -17.30 31.08 26.61
N GLY A 13 -18.09 31.22 25.54
CA GLY A 13 -19.25 32.09 25.55
C GLY A 13 -20.33 31.69 26.57
N ALA A 14 -20.50 30.41 26.84
CA ALA A 14 -21.44 29.88 27.84
C ALA A 14 -21.02 30.17 29.29
N LEU A 15 -19.75 30.44 29.54
CA LEU A 15 -19.24 30.84 30.87
C LEU A 15 -19.53 32.30 31.23
N ILE A 16 -19.99 33.09 30.28
CA ILE A 16 -20.13 34.56 30.45
C ILE A 16 -21.55 35.01 30.79
N SER A 17 -22.60 34.20 30.59
CA SER A 17 -23.95 34.57 31.00
C SER A 17 -24.91 33.39 31.27
N PRO A 18 -25.53 33.34 32.45
CA PRO A 18 -26.45 32.27 32.87
C PRO A 18 -27.67 32.03 31.96
N PRO A 19 -28.28 33.00 31.29
CA PRO A 19 -29.46 32.77 30.44
C PRO A 19 -29.13 32.09 29.11
N ALA A 20 -27.85 31.92 28.75
CA ALA A 20 -27.43 31.29 27.49
C ALA A 20 -27.29 29.75 27.58
N LEU A 21 -27.35 29.16 28.77
CA LEU A 21 -27.17 27.69 28.94
C LEU A 21 -28.18 26.85 28.15
N PRO A 22 -29.50 27.11 28.12
CA PRO A 22 -30.44 26.31 27.35
C PRO A 22 -30.19 26.43 25.84
N LEU A 23 -29.80 27.59 25.35
CA LEU A 23 -29.49 27.80 23.93
C LEU A 23 -28.23 27.03 23.48
N VAL A 24 -27.23 26.97 24.35
CA VAL A 24 -26.01 26.20 24.09
C VAL A 24 -26.31 24.71 24.04
N ALA A 25 -27.18 24.20 24.90
CA ALA A 25 -27.57 22.78 24.88
C ALA A 25 -28.32 22.39 23.59
N GLU A 26 -29.11 23.29 23.01
CA GLU A 26 -29.77 23.06 21.72
C GLU A 26 -28.82 23.19 20.51
N LEU A 27 -27.89 24.15 20.56
CA LEU A 27 -26.95 24.40 19.47
C LEU A 27 -25.82 23.35 19.39
N GLN A 28 -25.42 22.79 20.52
CA GLN A 28 -24.30 21.85 20.59
C GLN A 28 -24.49 20.59 19.72
N PRO A 29 -25.63 19.89 19.70
CA PRO A 29 -25.86 18.76 18.81
C PRO A 29 -25.91 19.14 17.34
N LEU A 30 -26.48 20.33 17.01
CA LEU A 30 -26.50 20.82 15.62
C LEU A 30 -25.10 21.13 15.09
N LEU A 31 -24.25 21.73 15.91
CA LEU A 31 -22.87 21.99 15.60
C LEU A 31 -22.09 20.66 15.45
N ALA A 32 -22.31 19.69 16.31
CA ALA A 32 -21.68 18.39 16.22
C ALA A 32 -22.07 17.66 14.92
N GLU A 33 -23.35 17.74 14.53
CA GLU A 33 -23.81 17.17 13.25
C GLU A 33 -23.20 17.90 12.04
N LEU A 34 -23.18 19.24 12.08
CA LEU A 34 -22.54 20.04 11.02
C LEU A 34 -21.06 19.67 10.86
N CYS A 35 -20.33 19.55 11.95
CA CYS A 35 -18.94 19.14 11.96
C CYS A 35 -18.74 17.75 11.38
N ALA A 36 -19.58 16.79 11.77
CA ALA A 36 -19.53 15.44 11.26
C ALA A 36 -19.86 15.38 9.75
N ARG A 37 -20.77 16.22 9.27
CA ARG A 37 -21.05 16.35 7.83
C ARG A 37 -19.88 16.98 7.08
N TYR A 38 -19.30 18.04 7.64
CA TYR A 38 -18.12 18.68 7.06
C TYR A 38 -16.95 17.72 6.96
N ASP A 39 -16.59 17.03 8.03
CA ASP A 39 -15.46 16.08 8.04
C ASP A 39 -15.66 14.92 7.05
N ARG A 40 -16.90 14.47 6.83
CA ARG A 40 -17.22 13.47 5.80
C ARG A 40 -17.08 14.00 4.39
N SER A 41 -17.47 15.28 4.19
CA SER A 41 -17.53 15.87 2.86
C SER A 41 -16.22 16.49 2.41
N ILE A 42 -15.37 16.99 3.32
CA ILE A 42 -14.17 17.77 2.98
C ILE A 42 -13.16 16.96 2.14
N ARG A 43 -13.02 15.67 2.41
CA ARG A 43 -12.15 14.80 1.61
C ARG A 43 -12.63 14.70 0.18
N PHE A 44 -13.92 14.53 -0.02
CA PHE A 44 -14.55 14.48 -1.35
C PHE A 44 -14.36 15.80 -2.10
N TRP A 45 -14.59 16.94 -1.45
CA TRP A 45 -14.42 18.27 -2.05
C TRP A 45 -12.96 18.50 -2.45
N ASN A 46 -12.01 18.26 -1.55
CA ASN A 46 -10.59 18.43 -1.85
C ASN A 46 -10.13 17.52 -2.98
N THR A 47 -10.59 16.28 -3.02
CA THR A 47 -10.27 15.35 -4.11
C THR A 47 -10.86 15.84 -5.43
N THR A 48 -12.10 16.32 -5.42
CA THR A 48 -12.78 16.84 -6.62
C THR A 48 -12.07 18.08 -7.16
N ASP A 49 -11.66 19.00 -6.30
CA ASP A 49 -10.91 20.20 -6.71
C ASP A 49 -9.55 19.82 -7.32
N LEU A 50 -8.80 18.91 -6.69
CA LEU A 50 -7.54 18.42 -7.24
C LEU A 50 -7.73 17.72 -8.59
N LEU A 51 -8.79 16.92 -8.75
CA LEU A 51 -9.11 16.30 -10.02
C LEU A 51 -9.47 17.34 -11.08
N ARG A 52 -10.27 18.35 -10.72
CA ARG A 52 -10.67 19.42 -11.63
C ARG A 52 -9.48 20.25 -12.11
N GLU A 53 -8.52 20.53 -11.24
CA GLU A 53 -7.29 21.26 -11.60
C GLU A 53 -6.38 20.46 -12.52
N ASN A 54 -6.34 19.14 -12.32
CA ASN A 54 -5.38 18.27 -12.99
C ASN A 54 -5.98 17.37 -14.08
N TYR A 55 -7.29 17.45 -14.36
CA TYR A 55 -7.97 16.51 -15.26
C TYR A 55 -7.34 16.44 -16.67
N ARG A 56 -6.84 17.60 -17.18
CA ARG A 56 -6.18 17.65 -18.50
C ARG A 56 -4.86 16.89 -18.51
N SER A 57 -4.09 17.02 -17.43
CA SER A 57 -2.84 16.29 -17.27
C SER A 57 -3.09 14.78 -17.14
N PHE A 58 -4.13 14.38 -16.41
CA PHE A 58 -4.53 12.97 -16.31
C PHE A 58 -5.01 12.41 -17.65
N ALA A 59 -5.82 13.17 -18.41
CA ALA A 59 -6.28 12.76 -19.72
C ALA A 59 -5.09 12.58 -20.69
N LEU A 60 -4.15 13.53 -20.69
CA LEU A 60 -2.95 13.43 -21.52
C LEU A 60 -2.07 12.23 -21.15
N LEU A 61 -1.89 11.98 -19.85
CA LEU A 61 -1.15 10.81 -19.37
C LEU A 61 -1.82 9.50 -19.77
N GLN A 62 -3.15 9.43 -19.71
CA GLN A 62 -3.91 8.26 -20.12
C GLN A 62 -3.77 8.00 -21.61
N ASP A 63 -3.87 9.04 -22.44
CA ASP A 63 -3.69 8.93 -23.89
C ASP A 63 -2.26 8.50 -24.24
N LEU A 64 -1.27 9.09 -23.58
CA LEU A 64 0.13 8.73 -23.75
C LEU A 64 0.37 7.27 -23.39
N TYR A 65 -0.13 6.84 -22.24
CA TYR A 65 -0.01 5.46 -21.78
C TYR A 65 -0.69 4.48 -22.74
N GLY A 66 -1.88 4.83 -23.25
CA GLY A 66 -2.58 4.05 -24.26
C GLY A 66 -1.77 3.88 -25.55
N LYS A 67 -1.14 4.97 -26.04
CA LYS A 67 -0.26 4.92 -27.22
C LYS A 67 0.99 4.07 -26.98
N VAL A 68 1.63 4.22 -25.83
CA VAL A 68 2.81 3.40 -25.48
C VAL A 68 2.45 1.92 -25.44
N ARG A 69 1.31 1.55 -24.83
CA ARG A 69 0.85 0.16 -24.83
C ARG A 69 0.56 -0.37 -26.23
N GLN A 70 -0.04 0.46 -27.10
CA GLN A 70 -0.27 0.10 -28.49
C GLN A 70 1.06 -0.16 -29.22
N MET A 71 2.03 0.76 -29.11
CA MET A 71 3.37 0.58 -29.68
C MET A 71 4.05 -0.70 -29.18
N CYS A 72 3.98 -0.96 -27.86
CA CYS A 72 4.52 -2.19 -27.28
C CYS A 72 3.88 -3.45 -27.88
N SER A 73 2.56 -3.41 -28.12
CA SER A 73 1.83 -4.50 -28.77
C SER A 73 2.23 -4.67 -30.24
N ASP A 74 2.34 -3.56 -30.97
CA ASP A 74 2.67 -3.58 -32.40
C ASP A 74 4.11 -4.08 -32.66
N GLU A 75 5.03 -3.71 -31.76
CA GLU A 75 6.43 -4.12 -31.83
C GLU A 75 6.72 -5.45 -31.10
N ASN A 76 5.73 -6.06 -30.46
CA ASN A 76 5.83 -7.27 -29.66
C ASN A 76 6.89 -7.18 -28.56
N VAL A 77 6.95 -6.01 -27.90
CA VAL A 77 7.83 -5.72 -26.77
C VAL A 77 7.03 -5.43 -25.50
N MET A 78 7.64 -5.57 -24.35
CA MET A 78 7.01 -5.33 -23.04
C MET A 78 7.86 -4.36 -22.22
N MET A 79 7.19 -3.42 -21.55
CA MET A 79 7.88 -2.53 -20.60
C MET A 79 8.29 -3.30 -19.34
N LEU A 80 9.52 -3.12 -18.89
CA LEU A 80 10.02 -3.70 -17.64
C LEU A 80 9.16 -3.29 -16.43
N SER A 81 8.60 -2.08 -16.42
CA SER A 81 7.72 -1.59 -15.37
C SER A 81 6.39 -2.37 -15.26
N GLU A 82 5.94 -2.99 -16.35
CA GLU A 82 4.70 -3.79 -16.37
C GLU A 82 4.91 -5.24 -15.99
N THR A 83 6.16 -5.74 -16.04
CA THR A 83 6.48 -7.14 -15.76
C THR A 83 5.93 -7.61 -14.41
N LYS A 84 6.06 -6.79 -13.37
CA LYS A 84 5.57 -7.11 -12.02
C LYS A 84 4.05 -7.28 -11.99
N ASN A 85 3.33 -6.43 -12.72
CA ASN A 85 1.87 -6.47 -12.78
C ASN A 85 1.37 -7.68 -13.56
N ILE A 86 1.97 -7.92 -14.72
CA ILE A 86 1.64 -9.08 -15.57
C ILE A 86 1.92 -10.39 -14.84
N LEU A 87 3.06 -10.48 -14.18
CA LEU A 87 3.41 -11.65 -13.38
C LEU A 87 2.41 -11.86 -12.23
N SER A 88 2.06 -10.79 -11.50
CA SER A 88 1.09 -10.83 -10.40
C SER A 88 -0.30 -11.26 -10.88
N GLU A 89 -0.75 -10.75 -12.03
CA GLU A 89 -2.03 -11.14 -12.62
C GLU A 89 -2.02 -12.62 -13.03
N PHE A 90 -0.94 -13.07 -13.64
CA PHE A 90 -0.78 -14.47 -14.04
C PHE A 90 -0.76 -15.42 -12.83
N ILE A 91 -0.08 -15.04 -11.75
CA ILE A 91 0.01 -15.83 -10.51
C ILE A 91 -1.36 -15.92 -9.83
N ARG A 92 -2.11 -14.82 -9.74
CA ARG A 92 -3.42 -14.78 -9.05
C ARG A 92 -4.49 -15.63 -9.71
N HIS A 93 -4.40 -15.88 -11.01
CA HIS A 93 -5.41 -16.64 -11.76
C HIS A 93 -5.09 -18.14 -11.89
N ASN A 94 -3.94 -18.58 -11.37
CA ASN A 94 -3.54 -19.98 -11.42
C ASN A 94 -3.17 -20.47 -10.01
N ASP A 95 -3.86 -21.50 -9.52
CA ASP A 95 -3.66 -22.07 -8.18
C ASP A 95 -2.26 -22.67 -7.96
N ALA A 96 -1.59 -23.10 -9.00
CA ALA A 96 -0.20 -23.51 -9.00
C ALA A 96 0.41 -23.18 -10.36
N PRO A 97 0.91 -21.95 -10.56
CA PRO A 97 1.50 -21.59 -11.84
C PRO A 97 2.69 -22.51 -12.13
N PHE A 98 2.63 -23.17 -13.28
CA PHE A 98 3.68 -24.09 -13.72
C PHE A 98 5.09 -23.45 -13.71
N ILE A 99 5.13 -22.11 -13.69
CA ILE A 99 6.35 -21.31 -13.59
C ILE A 99 7.06 -21.54 -12.25
N TYR A 100 6.28 -21.68 -11.14
CA TYR A 100 6.85 -21.98 -9.82
C TYR A 100 7.32 -23.43 -9.73
N GLU A 101 6.59 -24.35 -10.33
CA GLU A 101 6.99 -25.74 -10.42
C GLU A 101 8.32 -25.87 -11.17
N LYS A 102 8.48 -25.14 -12.29
CA LYS A 102 9.73 -25.13 -13.05
C LYS A 102 10.89 -24.45 -12.32
N VAL A 103 10.65 -23.36 -11.62
CA VAL A 103 11.68 -22.56 -10.94
C VAL A 103 11.97 -23.14 -9.56
N GLY A 104 10.94 -23.51 -8.80
CA GLY A 104 11.08 -24.07 -7.45
C GLY A 104 11.84 -25.38 -7.42
N ASN A 105 11.65 -26.25 -8.41
CA ASN A 105 12.41 -27.51 -8.54
C ASN A 105 13.88 -27.33 -8.92
N ARG A 106 14.31 -26.09 -9.18
CA ARG A 106 15.66 -25.79 -9.68
C ARG A 106 16.55 -25.16 -8.62
N TYR A 107 15.96 -24.56 -7.57
CA TYR A 107 16.71 -23.82 -6.56
C TYR A 107 16.37 -24.34 -5.15
N ASP A 108 17.41 -24.74 -4.43
CA ASP A 108 17.29 -25.21 -3.04
C ASP A 108 17.66 -24.13 -2.03
N ARG A 109 18.31 -23.06 -2.48
CA ARG A 109 18.77 -21.97 -1.61
C ARG A 109 18.42 -20.63 -2.22
N PHE A 110 17.69 -19.83 -1.45
CA PHE A 110 17.29 -18.48 -1.84
C PHE A 110 18.03 -17.48 -0.96
N MET A 111 18.70 -16.53 -1.58
CA MET A 111 19.34 -15.40 -0.90
C MET A 111 18.79 -14.12 -1.51
N ILE A 112 18.09 -13.36 -0.70
CA ILE A 112 17.44 -12.11 -1.13
C ILE A 112 18.06 -10.99 -0.32
N ASP A 113 18.77 -10.10 -1.00
CA ASP A 113 19.44 -8.94 -0.41
C ASP A 113 18.65 -7.66 -0.69
N GLU A 114 18.98 -6.59 0.04
CA GLU A 114 18.33 -5.26 -0.06
C GLU A 114 16.80 -5.34 0.09
N PHE A 115 16.34 -6.24 0.94
CA PHE A 115 14.92 -6.59 1.04
C PHE A 115 14.02 -5.43 1.50
N GLN A 116 14.57 -4.41 2.18
CA GLN A 116 13.85 -3.21 2.60
C GLN A 116 13.24 -2.41 1.42
N ASP A 117 13.78 -2.61 0.21
CA ASP A 117 13.30 -1.94 -1.01
C ASP A 117 12.27 -2.76 -1.80
N THR A 118 11.99 -3.97 -1.33
CA THR A 118 11.01 -4.88 -1.95
C THR A 118 9.61 -4.31 -1.81
N SER A 119 8.87 -4.28 -2.91
CA SER A 119 7.46 -3.89 -2.92
C SER A 119 6.56 -5.04 -2.48
N THR A 120 5.37 -4.72 -1.96
CA THR A 120 4.36 -5.73 -1.59
C THR A 120 4.06 -6.69 -2.74
N ARG A 121 3.97 -6.20 -3.98
CA ARG A 121 3.71 -7.05 -5.16
C ARG A 121 4.86 -7.97 -5.50
N GLU A 122 6.09 -7.51 -5.36
CA GLU A 122 7.27 -8.37 -5.55
C GLU A 122 7.27 -9.48 -4.52
N TRP A 123 7.04 -9.14 -3.26
CA TRP A 123 6.95 -10.11 -2.20
C TRP A 123 5.83 -11.12 -2.41
N GLU A 124 4.62 -10.66 -2.74
CA GLU A 124 3.48 -11.54 -3.07
C GLU A 124 3.78 -12.49 -4.24
N ASN A 125 4.61 -12.08 -5.18
CA ASN A 125 5.05 -12.94 -6.28
C ASN A 125 6.14 -13.94 -5.84
N PHE A 126 6.99 -13.60 -4.88
CA PHE A 126 8.02 -14.51 -4.36
C PHE A 126 7.47 -15.54 -3.38
N LEU A 127 6.51 -15.15 -2.57
CA LEU A 127 6.00 -15.99 -1.49
C LEU A 127 5.53 -17.37 -1.93
N PRO A 128 4.74 -17.56 -3.00
CA PRO A 128 4.36 -18.88 -3.49
C PRO A 128 5.55 -19.71 -3.98
N LEU A 129 6.56 -19.07 -4.59
CA LEU A 129 7.78 -19.74 -5.04
C LEU A 129 8.56 -20.30 -3.84
N LEU A 130 8.77 -19.49 -2.82
CA LEU A 130 9.48 -19.90 -1.61
C LEU A 130 8.71 -21.00 -0.88
N GLY A 131 7.40 -20.84 -0.70
CA GLY A 131 6.54 -21.84 -0.06
C GLY A 131 6.55 -23.18 -0.80
N ASN A 132 6.50 -23.16 -2.14
CA ASN A 132 6.56 -24.38 -2.95
C ASN A 132 7.93 -25.07 -2.83
N ALA A 133 9.03 -24.31 -2.89
CA ALA A 133 10.36 -24.86 -2.75
C ALA A 133 10.60 -25.47 -1.37
N MET A 134 10.17 -24.79 -0.30
CA MET A 134 10.25 -25.29 1.09
C MET A 134 9.40 -26.54 1.32
N ALA A 135 8.24 -26.63 0.68
CA ALA A 135 7.38 -27.81 0.78
C ALA A 135 7.94 -29.04 0.04
N GLN A 136 8.79 -28.85 -0.96
CA GLN A 136 9.35 -29.95 -1.75
C GLN A 136 10.64 -30.53 -1.17
N SER A 137 11.39 -29.77 -0.39
CA SER A 137 12.68 -30.22 0.14
C SER A 137 12.96 -29.63 1.52
N GLU A 138 13.28 -30.49 2.49
CA GLU A 138 13.77 -30.08 3.80
C GLU A 138 15.15 -29.38 3.77
N GLN A 139 15.85 -29.48 2.63
CA GLN A 139 17.15 -28.83 2.43
C GLN A 139 17.01 -27.39 1.90
N THR A 140 15.80 -26.97 1.55
CA THR A 140 15.55 -25.62 1.07
C THR A 140 15.75 -24.62 2.20
N SER A 141 16.58 -23.61 1.93
CA SER A 141 16.83 -22.53 2.86
C SER A 141 16.58 -21.17 2.21
N VAL A 142 16.02 -20.25 2.99
CA VAL A 142 15.72 -18.89 2.57
C VAL A 142 16.46 -17.93 3.49
N LEU A 143 17.35 -17.11 2.93
CA LEU A 143 18.02 -16.03 3.65
C LEU A 143 17.51 -14.69 3.09
N ILE A 144 16.99 -13.87 3.96
CA ILE A 144 16.53 -12.52 3.65
C ILE A 144 17.39 -11.53 4.42
N VAL A 145 18.05 -10.63 3.72
CA VAL A 145 18.93 -9.63 4.29
C VAL A 145 18.45 -8.23 3.91
N GLY A 146 18.51 -7.30 4.86
CA GLY A 146 18.15 -5.91 4.59
C GLY A 146 18.23 -5.05 5.85
N ASP A 147 18.31 -3.74 5.66
CA ASP A 147 18.31 -2.75 6.73
C ASP A 147 17.12 -1.78 6.57
N ILE A 148 16.19 -1.83 7.50
CA ILE A 148 14.99 -0.99 7.52
C ILE A 148 15.35 0.51 7.46
N LYS A 149 16.47 0.91 8.05
CA LYS A 149 16.92 2.30 8.07
C LYS A 149 17.41 2.79 6.71
N GLN A 150 17.75 1.87 5.81
CA GLN A 150 18.18 2.17 4.43
C GLN A 150 17.01 2.17 3.43
N SER A 151 15.78 1.94 3.85
CA SER A 151 14.60 1.98 2.97
C SER A 151 14.28 3.40 2.52
N ILE A 152 14.68 3.74 1.29
CA ILE A 152 14.48 5.06 0.67
C ILE A 152 13.60 5.02 -0.60
N TYR A 153 13.24 3.83 -1.09
CA TYR A 153 12.51 3.65 -2.34
C TYR A 153 11.00 3.47 -2.17
N ARG A 154 10.41 4.10 -1.16
CA ARG A 154 8.95 4.05 -0.93
C ARG A 154 8.15 4.58 -2.13
N TRP A 155 8.68 5.55 -2.84
CA TRP A 155 8.06 6.11 -4.05
C TRP A 155 8.01 5.12 -5.22
N ARG A 156 8.84 4.07 -5.22
CA ARG A 156 8.80 2.94 -6.16
C ARG A 156 7.97 1.77 -5.65
N GLY A 157 7.32 1.91 -4.49
CA GLY A 157 6.50 0.88 -3.87
C GLY A 157 7.22 -0.01 -2.86
N GLY A 158 8.50 0.28 -2.54
CA GLY A 158 9.21 -0.40 -1.45
C GLY A 158 8.47 -0.23 -0.12
N ASP A 159 8.30 -1.31 0.63
CA ASP A 159 7.65 -1.30 1.94
C ASP A 159 8.50 -2.04 2.97
N TRP A 160 9.24 -1.28 3.76
CA TRP A 160 10.09 -1.79 4.83
C TRP A 160 9.34 -2.64 5.88
N LYS A 161 8.01 -2.52 5.98
CA LYS A 161 7.19 -3.30 6.90
C LYS A 161 7.19 -4.79 6.54
N ILE A 162 7.44 -5.10 5.27
CA ILE A 162 7.53 -6.49 4.83
C ILE A 162 8.72 -7.15 5.54
N LEU A 163 9.88 -6.51 5.54
CA LEU A 163 11.06 -6.99 6.27
C LEU A 163 10.84 -7.02 7.78
N HIS A 164 10.21 -5.96 8.33
CA HIS A 164 10.06 -5.80 9.78
C HIS A 164 9.17 -6.85 10.43
N SER A 165 8.09 -7.27 9.77
CA SER A 165 7.08 -8.11 10.42
C SER A 165 6.34 -9.08 9.50
N GLN A 166 6.17 -8.76 8.23
CA GLN A 166 5.30 -9.56 7.36
C GLN A 166 6.00 -10.82 6.84
N ALA A 167 7.27 -10.73 6.46
CA ALA A 167 8.02 -11.86 5.93
C ALA A 167 8.10 -13.01 6.95
N GLN A 168 8.42 -12.71 8.20
CA GLN A 168 8.46 -13.70 9.28
C GLN A 168 7.09 -14.32 9.56
N ALA A 169 6.01 -13.54 9.50
CA ALA A 169 4.66 -14.04 9.75
C ALA A 169 4.10 -14.91 8.62
N GLN A 170 4.57 -14.70 7.40
CA GLN A 170 4.09 -15.37 6.18
C GLN A 170 4.96 -16.58 5.77
N LEU A 171 6.23 -16.57 6.10
CA LEU A 171 7.07 -17.75 6.13
C LEU A 171 6.78 -18.48 7.45
N ASP A 172 7.05 -19.77 7.54
CA ASP A 172 6.76 -20.54 8.76
C ASP A 172 7.45 -19.92 9.99
N PRO A 173 6.70 -19.32 10.96
CA PRO A 173 7.31 -18.67 12.13
C PRO A 173 8.09 -19.63 13.03
N ALA A 174 7.76 -20.93 12.99
CA ALA A 174 8.41 -21.94 13.82
C ALA A 174 9.81 -22.31 13.33
N SER A 175 10.06 -22.11 12.02
CA SER A 175 11.35 -22.40 11.37
C SER A 175 12.14 -21.14 10.99
N THR A 176 11.64 -19.94 11.35
CA THR A 176 12.27 -18.67 11.01
C THR A 176 13.07 -18.14 12.19
N GLU A 177 14.37 -17.93 12.00
CA GLU A 177 15.26 -17.27 12.94
C GLU A 177 15.57 -15.84 12.46
N VAL A 178 15.51 -14.87 13.39
CA VAL A 178 15.83 -13.46 13.10
C VAL A 178 17.11 -13.10 13.85
N GLU A 179 18.15 -12.75 13.10
CA GLU A 179 19.41 -12.27 13.62
C GLU A 179 19.55 -10.77 13.34
N ILE A 180 19.90 -10.00 14.36
CA ILE A 180 20.15 -8.55 14.25
C ILE A 180 21.65 -8.34 14.35
N LEU A 181 22.21 -7.80 13.26
CA LEU A 181 23.62 -7.49 13.13
C LEU A 181 23.94 -6.06 13.59
#